data_886cd52a874922a6d66c8b45d67f1927
#
_entry.id   886cd52a874922a6d66c8b45d67f1927
#
_cell.length_a   1.000
_cell.length_b   1.000
_cell.length_c   1.000
_cell.angle_alpha   90.00
_cell.angle_beta   90.00
_cell.angle_gamma   90.00
#
_symmetry.space_group_name_H-M   'P 1'
#
loop_
_entity.id
_entity.type
_entity.pdbx_description
1 polymer ?
#
loop_
_entity_poly.entity_id
_entity_poly.type
_entity_poly.pdbx_seq_one_letter_code
_entity_poly.pdbx_strand_id
1 'polypeptide(L)'
;VMRRLDIIAALCAFLGVFLLSTHGQFNHLAITPVALFWGVLSAFGEAAYTLIPVNIVKKVSSMVVTGWGMIFAGISLLIIDPQFHAVPNKPEVWLYTAAVIVIGTIIPFQIMANALRYVIPSTVSLLDAFEPFSATVGSVLFFGLVMMPMDWVGSVLVVVAAMALNLTPKQKKNKINQKTKQ
;
A
#
# COMPACT_ATOMS: atom_id res chain seq x y z
N VAL A 1 -4.00 9.35 20.38
CA VAL A 1 -5.40 9.75 20.14
C VAL A 1 -5.47 10.23 18.70
N MET A 2 -6.26 9.56 17.85
CA MET A 2 -6.51 10.00 16.47
C MET A 2 -7.20 11.36 16.49
N ARG A 3 -6.71 12.29 15.69
CA ARG A 3 -7.34 13.60 15.55
C ARG A 3 -8.49 13.51 14.56
N ARG A 4 -9.48 14.37 14.69
CA ARG A 4 -10.61 14.44 13.72
C ARG A 4 -10.12 14.64 12.28
N LEU A 5 -9.03 15.38 12.09
CA LEU A 5 -8.40 15.58 10.79
C LEU A 5 -7.82 14.28 10.20
N ASP A 6 -7.25 13.40 11.02
CA ASP A 6 -6.72 12.12 10.55
C ASP A 6 -7.85 11.21 10.02
N ILE A 7 -9.02 11.26 10.67
CA ILE A 7 -10.21 10.51 10.25
C ILE A 7 -10.78 11.08 8.95
N ILE A 8 -10.92 12.41 8.86
CA ILE A 8 -11.44 13.07 7.65
C ILE A 8 -10.53 12.79 6.46
N ALA A 9 -9.21 12.91 6.64
CA ALA A 9 -8.27 12.62 5.58
C ALA A 9 -8.28 11.14 5.15
N ALA A 10 -8.42 10.19 6.09
CA ALA A 10 -8.57 8.78 5.77
C ALA A 10 -9.87 8.51 4.97
N LEU A 11 -10.98 9.15 5.35
CA LEU A 11 -12.23 9.05 4.60
C LEU A 11 -12.12 9.67 3.20
N CYS A 12 -11.46 10.83 3.07
CA CYS A 12 -11.21 11.45 1.77
C CYS A 12 -10.31 10.57 0.87
N ALA A 13 -9.25 9.97 1.44
CA ALA A 13 -8.39 9.05 0.73
C ALA A 13 -9.18 7.82 0.26
N PHE A 14 -9.98 7.22 1.14
CA PHE A 14 -10.83 6.08 0.81
C PHE A 14 -11.81 6.39 -0.32
N LEU A 15 -12.51 7.53 -0.24
CA LEU A 15 -13.42 7.98 -1.30
C LEU A 15 -12.69 8.24 -2.62
N GLY A 16 -11.50 8.83 -2.55
CA GLY A 16 -10.66 9.07 -3.73
C GLY A 16 -10.24 7.78 -4.42
N VAL A 17 -9.73 6.80 -3.66
CA VAL A 17 -9.37 5.47 -4.17
C VAL A 17 -10.60 4.75 -4.73
N PHE A 18 -11.73 4.83 -4.05
CA PHE A 18 -12.98 4.23 -4.51
C PHE A 18 -13.43 4.81 -5.86
N LEU A 19 -13.37 6.13 -6.05
CA LEU A 19 -13.71 6.77 -7.32
C LEU A 19 -12.72 6.38 -8.44
N LEU A 20 -11.42 6.30 -8.14
CA LEU A 20 -10.40 5.83 -9.09
C LEU A 20 -10.63 4.37 -9.50
N SER A 21 -10.95 3.50 -8.56
CA SER A 21 -11.17 2.07 -8.83
C SER A 21 -12.45 1.77 -9.58
N THR A 22 -13.47 2.63 -9.43
CA THR A 22 -14.80 2.44 -10.07
C THR A 22 -14.95 3.24 -11.34
N HIS A 23 -14.06 4.17 -11.64
CA HIS A 23 -14.20 5.15 -12.74
C HIS A 23 -15.54 5.90 -12.71
N GLY A 24 -16.19 5.97 -11.54
CA GLY A 24 -17.54 6.52 -11.37
C GLY A 24 -18.68 5.64 -11.92
N GLN A 25 -18.40 4.41 -12.36
CA GLN A 25 -19.40 3.48 -12.89
C GLN A 25 -19.89 2.51 -11.82
N PHE A 26 -20.85 2.94 -11.02
CA PHE A 26 -21.38 2.15 -9.90
C PHE A 26 -22.25 0.95 -10.35
N ASN A 27 -22.78 0.98 -11.57
CA ASN A 27 -23.71 -0.05 -12.09
C ASN A 27 -22.99 -1.34 -12.53
N HIS A 28 -21.66 -1.34 -12.66
CA HIS A 28 -20.88 -2.50 -13.06
C HIS A 28 -20.07 -3.14 -11.92
N LEU A 29 -20.24 -2.65 -10.70
CA LEU A 29 -19.65 -3.25 -9.49
C LEU A 29 -20.41 -4.52 -9.10
N ALA A 30 -20.36 -5.53 -9.95
CA ALA A 30 -20.76 -6.89 -9.56
C ALA A 30 -19.65 -7.49 -8.66
N ILE A 31 -19.46 -6.92 -7.47
CA ILE A 31 -18.54 -7.49 -6.47
C ILE A 31 -19.22 -8.74 -5.92
N THR A 32 -18.67 -9.88 -6.27
CA THR A 32 -19.17 -11.14 -5.69
C THR A 32 -18.86 -11.17 -4.19
N PRO A 33 -19.68 -11.82 -3.36
CA PRO A 33 -19.40 -11.97 -1.92
C PRO A 33 -18.02 -12.57 -1.65
N VAL A 34 -17.55 -13.47 -2.51
CA VAL A 34 -16.22 -14.08 -2.43
C VAL A 34 -15.11 -13.03 -2.66
N ALA A 35 -15.25 -12.18 -3.67
CA ALA A 35 -14.31 -11.11 -3.93
C ALA A 35 -14.27 -10.09 -2.77
N LEU A 36 -15.44 -9.78 -2.19
CA LEU A 36 -15.52 -8.91 -1.02
C LEU A 36 -14.80 -9.53 0.20
N PHE A 37 -15.02 -10.82 0.46
CA PHE A 37 -14.35 -11.54 1.54
C PHE A 37 -12.82 -11.49 1.41
N TRP A 38 -12.30 -11.83 0.22
CA TRP A 38 -10.86 -11.78 -0.03
C TRP A 38 -10.29 -10.37 0.01
N GLY A 39 -11.05 -9.36 -0.46
CA GLY A 39 -10.65 -7.96 -0.37
C GLY A 39 -10.53 -7.47 1.07
N VAL A 40 -11.47 -7.82 1.93
CA VAL A 40 -11.41 -7.50 3.37
C VAL A 40 -10.24 -8.22 4.03
N LEU A 41 -10.03 -9.50 3.73
CA LEU A 41 -8.91 -10.27 4.28
C LEU A 41 -7.55 -9.69 3.83
N SER A 42 -7.44 -9.25 2.58
CA SER A 42 -6.26 -8.55 2.06
C SER A 42 -5.98 -7.26 2.83
N ALA A 43 -7.01 -6.46 3.15
CA ALA A 43 -6.85 -5.24 3.94
C ALA A 43 -6.33 -5.52 5.37
N PHE A 44 -6.77 -6.61 6.00
CA PHE A 44 -6.20 -7.07 7.27
C PHE A 44 -4.74 -7.50 7.11
N GLY A 45 -4.39 -8.19 6.03
CA GLY A 45 -3.03 -8.58 5.70
C GLY A 45 -2.11 -7.37 5.55
N GLU A 46 -2.55 -6.33 4.84
CA GLU A 46 -1.83 -5.08 4.65
C GLU A 46 -1.61 -4.33 5.99
N ALA A 47 -2.65 -4.25 6.82
CA ALA A 47 -2.53 -3.66 8.15
C ALA A 47 -1.54 -4.45 9.03
N ALA A 48 -1.58 -5.77 8.99
CA ALA A 48 -0.66 -6.63 9.72
C ALA A 48 0.77 -6.46 9.22
N TYR A 49 0.98 -6.43 7.90
CA TYR A 49 2.27 -6.20 7.27
C TYR A 49 2.89 -4.85 7.69
N THR A 50 2.08 -3.81 7.83
CA THR A 50 2.55 -2.48 8.22
C THR A 50 2.79 -2.38 9.74
N LEU A 51 1.96 -3.01 10.58
CA LEU A 51 2.00 -2.81 12.04
C LEU A 51 2.94 -3.79 12.76
N ILE A 52 2.94 -5.07 12.35
CA ILE A 52 3.70 -6.11 13.05
C ILE A 52 5.22 -5.85 13.00
N PRO A 53 5.82 -5.51 11.85
CA PRO A 53 7.28 -5.40 11.78
C PRO A 53 7.85 -4.12 12.40
N VAL A 54 7.03 -3.13 12.77
CA VAL A 54 7.50 -1.81 13.25
C VAL A 54 8.57 -1.89 14.33
N ASN A 55 8.40 -2.77 15.31
CA ASN A 55 9.36 -2.93 16.40
C ASN A 55 10.54 -3.83 16.02
N ILE A 56 10.34 -4.72 15.07
CA ILE A 56 11.33 -5.68 14.59
C ILE A 56 12.34 -4.97 13.67
N VAL A 57 11.86 -4.16 12.71
CA VAL A 57 12.72 -3.43 11.77
C VAL A 57 13.60 -2.38 12.44
N LYS A 58 13.27 -1.95 13.66
CA LYS A 58 14.12 -1.06 14.48
C LYS A 58 15.32 -1.77 15.07
N LYS A 59 15.25 -3.09 15.25
CA LYS A 59 16.29 -3.91 15.90
C LYS A 59 17.05 -4.78 14.89
N VAL A 60 16.40 -5.19 13.82
CA VAL A 60 16.91 -6.10 12.79
C VAL A 60 16.91 -5.38 11.45
N SER A 61 17.75 -5.81 10.51
CA SER A 61 17.74 -5.25 9.15
C SER A 61 16.38 -5.45 8.49
N SER A 62 15.86 -4.39 7.85
CA SER A 62 14.61 -4.46 7.08
C SER A 62 14.67 -5.54 6.00
N MET A 63 15.84 -5.76 5.41
CA MET A 63 16.06 -6.79 4.39
C MET A 63 15.82 -8.21 4.94
N VAL A 64 16.27 -8.48 6.16
CA VAL A 64 16.05 -9.77 6.81
C VAL A 64 14.57 -9.97 7.11
N VAL A 65 13.89 -8.94 7.64
CA VAL A 65 12.47 -9.02 7.98
C VAL A 65 11.62 -9.24 6.73
N THR A 66 11.86 -8.46 5.68
CA THR A 66 11.14 -8.57 4.41
C THR A 66 11.44 -9.91 3.72
N GLY A 67 12.70 -10.34 3.68
CA GLY A 67 13.10 -11.61 3.07
C GLY A 67 12.43 -12.82 3.72
N TRP A 68 12.46 -12.92 5.04
CA TRP A 68 11.76 -13.98 5.77
C TRP A 68 10.25 -13.91 5.59
N GLY A 69 9.67 -12.69 5.61
CA GLY A 69 8.24 -12.51 5.33
C GLY A 69 7.84 -13.06 3.97
N MET A 70 8.62 -12.78 2.92
CA MET A 70 8.37 -13.29 1.57
C MET A 70 8.53 -14.81 1.47
N ILE A 71 9.53 -15.39 2.15
CA ILE A 71 9.74 -16.85 2.18
C ILE A 71 8.53 -17.52 2.85
N PHE A 72 8.10 -17.05 4.02
CA PHE A 72 6.93 -17.64 4.70
C PHE A 72 5.65 -17.47 3.88
N ALA A 73 5.43 -16.31 3.25
CA ALA A 73 4.29 -16.09 2.37
C ALA A 73 4.32 -17.07 1.17
N GLY A 74 5.47 -17.23 0.52
CA GLY A 74 5.64 -18.15 -0.58
C GLY A 74 5.37 -19.62 -0.18
N ILE A 75 5.91 -20.05 0.95
CA ILE A 75 5.65 -21.42 1.46
C ILE A 75 4.15 -21.59 1.79
N SER A 76 3.52 -20.60 2.41
CA SER A 76 2.10 -20.64 2.74
C SER A 76 1.23 -20.79 1.50
N LEU A 77 1.54 -20.02 0.44
CA LEU A 77 0.83 -20.11 -0.83
C LEU A 77 1.01 -21.47 -1.50
N LEU A 78 2.21 -22.05 -1.45
CA LEU A 78 2.48 -23.39 -1.96
C LEU A 78 1.67 -24.49 -1.25
N ILE A 79 1.39 -24.30 0.03
CA ILE A 79 0.57 -25.26 0.81
C ILE A 79 -0.91 -25.09 0.50
N ILE A 80 -1.38 -23.83 0.32
CA ILE A 80 -2.80 -23.51 0.09
C ILE A 80 -3.21 -23.88 -1.34
N ASP A 81 -2.38 -23.54 -2.32
CA ASP A 81 -2.62 -23.85 -3.74
C ASP A 81 -1.34 -24.40 -4.40
N PRO A 82 -1.13 -25.72 -4.34
CA PRO A 82 0.04 -26.37 -4.91
C PRO A 82 0.03 -26.45 -6.43
N GLN A 83 -0.95 -25.86 -7.11
CA GLN A 83 -1.07 -25.93 -8.57
C GLN A 83 -0.08 -24.99 -9.25
N PHE A 84 1.04 -25.52 -9.70
CA PHE A 84 1.95 -24.82 -10.60
C PHE A 84 1.40 -24.87 -12.02
N HIS A 85 0.91 -23.75 -12.51
CA HIS A 85 0.64 -23.59 -13.92
C HIS A 85 1.96 -23.46 -14.67
N ALA A 86 2.12 -24.27 -15.73
CA ALA A 86 3.32 -24.21 -16.55
C ALA A 86 3.49 -22.82 -17.16
N VAL A 87 4.53 -22.12 -16.76
CA VAL A 87 4.89 -20.81 -17.33
C VAL A 87 5.46 -21.06 -18.73
N PRO A 88 5.00 -20.36 -19.77
CA PRO A 88 5.57 -20.48 -21.11
C PRO A 88 7.09 -20.26 -21.06
N ASN A 89 7.86 -21.22 -21.60
CA ASN A 89 9.32 -21.13 -21.58
C ASN A 89 9.84 -20.20 -22.67
N LYS A 90 9.48 -18.91 -22.57
CA LYS A 90 9.96 -17.84 -23.45
C LYS A 90 10.87 -16.91 -22.64
N PRO A 91 12.06 -16.53 -23.17
CA PRO A 91 13.00 -15.65 -22.47
C PRO A 91 12.36 -14.31 -22.01
N GLU A 92 11.46 -13.78 -22.83
CA GLU A 92 10.74 -12.53 -22.55
C GLU A 92 9.86 -12.65 -21.29
N VAL A 93 9.18 -13.79 -21.11
CA VAL A 93 8.33 -14.04 -19.94
C VAL A 93 9.18 -14.09 -18.67
N TRP A 94 10.32 -14.74 -18.71
CA TRP A 94 11.25 -14.78 -17.57
C TRP A 94 11.83 -13.41 -17.25
N LEU A 95 12.16 -12.62 -18.27
CA LEU A 95 12.63 -11.25 -18.08
C LEU A 95 11.57 -10.38 -17.40
N TYR A 96 10.32 -10.40 -17.88
CA TYR A 96 9.23 -9.66 -17.27
C TYR A 96 8.91 -10.16 -15.85
N THR A 97 8.93 -11.45 -15.63
CA THR A 97 8.74 -12.02 -14.30
C THR A 97 9.84 -11.55 -13.34
N ALA A 98 11.10 -11.60 -13.76
CA ALA A 98 12.22 -11.09 -12.97
C ALA A 98 12.07 -9.57 -12.69
N ALA A 99 11.65 -8.79 -13.67
CA ALA A 99 11.41 -7.35 -13.49
C ALA A 99 10.30 -7.09 -12.46
N VAL A 100 9.18 -7.82 -12.53
CA VAL A 100 8.08 -7.71 -11.55
C VAL A 100 8.56 -8.12 -10.15
N ILE A 101 9.32 -9.19 -10.02
CA ILE A 101 9.85 -9.63 -8.73
C ILE A 101 10.80 -8.58 -8.14
N VAL A 102 11.76 -8.10 -8.92
CA VAL A 102 12.79 -7.18 -8.40
C VAL A 102 12.24 -5.78 -8.25
N ILE A 103 11.72 -5.19 -9.33
CA ILE A 103 11.32 -3.78 -9.37
C ILE A 103 9.93 -3.59 -8.73
N GLY A 104 8.99 -4.51 -8.98
CA GLY A 104 7.62 -4.42 -8.50
C GLY A 104 7.40 -4.99 -7.09
N THR A 105 8.33 -5.81 -6.57
CA THR A 105 8.12 -6.46 -5.28
C THR A 105 9.28 -6.20 -4.33
N ILE A 106 10.49 -6.68 -4.59
CA ILE A 106 11.61 -6.63 -3.64
C ILE A 106 11.94 -5.18 -3.27
N ILE A 107 12.12 -4.30 -4.25
CA ILE A 107 12.52 -2.92 -4.03
C ILE A 107 11.46 -2.13 -3.25
N PRO A 108 10.17 -2.10 -3.64
CA PRO A 108 9.14 -1.36 -2.90
C PRO A 108 8.98 -1.85 -1.46
N PHE A 109 8.87 -3.15 -1.25
CA PHE A 109 8.72 -3.71 0.10
C PHE A 109 9.92 -3.41 0.99
N GLN A 110 11.14 -3.44 0.42
CA GLN A 110 12.35 -3.09 1.15
C GLN A 110 12.38 -1.60 1.53
N ILE A 111 11.98 -0.72 0.62
CA ILE A 111 11.90 0.73 0.87
C ILE A 111 10.85 0.99 1.95
N MET A 112 9.67 0.39 1.85
CA MET A 112 8.59 0.51 2.83
C MET A 112 9.02 0.03 4.21
N ALA A 113 9.59 -1.18 4.32
CA ALA A 113 10.07 -1.72 5.59
C ALA A 113 11.18 -0.85 6.20
N ASN A 114 12.04 -0.27 5.37
CA ASN A 114 13.07 0.66 5.85
C ASN A 114 12.47 2.00 6.32
N ALA A 115 11.44 2.51 5.64
CA ALA A 115 10.74 3.74 6.02
C ALA A 115 10.09 3.62 7.41
N LEU A 116 9.58 2.44 7.79
CA LEU A 116 9.01 2.18 9.13
C LEU A 116 9.99 2.34 10.29
N ARG A 117 11.30 2.46 10.01
CA ARG A 117 12.31 2.81 11.03
C ARG A 117 12.26 4.28 11.42
N TYR A 118 11.88 5.15 10.48
CA TYR A 118 12.01 6.60 10.59
C TYR A 118 10.66 7.28 10.74
N VAL A 119 9.61 6.70 10.18
CA VAL A 119 8.27 7.27 10.18
C VAL A 119 7.27 6.34 10.87
N ILE A 120 6.17 6.94 11.34
CA ILE A 120 5.10 6.17 11.99
C ILE A 120 4.27 5.42 10.93
N PRO A 121 3.72 4.23 11.26
CA PRO A 121 2.97 3.40 10.33
C PRO A 121 1.84 4.14 9.61
N SER A 122 1.10 4.99 10.32
CA SER A 122 0.02 5.78 9.71
C SER A 122 0.49 6.73 8.60
N THR A 123 1.73 7.21 8.65
CA THR A 123 2.31 8.03 7.58
C THR A 123 2.67 7.18 6.37
N VAL A 124 3.19 5.97 6.60
CA VAL A 124 3.50 5.02 5.53
C VAL A 124 2.21 4.63 4.80
N SER A 125 1.19 4.17 5.52
CA SER A 125 -0.10 3.78 4.91
C SER A 125 -0.79 4.91 4.14
N LEU A 126 -0.53 6.16 4.50
CA LEU A 126 -1.06 7.30 3.74
C LEU A 126 -0.28 7.57 2.46
N LEU A 127 1.03 7.31 2.48
CA LEU A 127 1.84 7.36 1.26
C LEU A 127 1.44 6.23 0.30
N ASP A 128 1.06 5.06 0.82
CA ASP A 128 0.56 3.95 0.01
C ASP A 128 -0.75 4.32 -0.72
N ALA A 129 -1.56 5.24 -0.19
CA ALA A 129 -2.74 5.76 -0.89
C ALA A 129 -2.39 6.49 -2.22
N PHE A 130 -1.13 6.86 -2.43
CA PHE A 130 -0.64 7.36 -3.73
C PHE A 130 -0.46 6.26 -4.78
N GLU A 131 -0.44 5.00 -4.40
CA GLU A 131 -0.27 3.87 -5.33
C GLU A 131 -1.31 3.88 -6.45
N PRO A 132 -2.64 3.89 -6.18
CA PRO A 132 -3.64 3.92 -7.25
C PRO A 132 -3.58 5.20 -8.09
N PHE A 133 -3.19 6.33 -7.50
CA PHE A 133 -2.96 7.56 -8.27
C PHE A 133 -1.78 7.39 -9.23
N SER A 134 -0.65 6.88 -8.76
CA SER A 134 0.55 6.66 -9.57
C SER A 134 0.28 5.62 -10.66
N ALA A 135 -0.46 4.55 -10.34
CA ALA A 135 -0.87 3.54 -11.30
C ALA A 135 -1.75 4.13 -12.41
N THR A 136 -2.71 4.99 -12.06
CA THR A 136 -3.57 5.68 -13.02
C THR A 136 -2.75 6.61 -13.94
N VAL A 137 -1.87 7.43 -13.38
CA VAL A 137 -0.98 8.30 -14.17
C VAL A 137 -0.08 7.49 -15.09
N GLY A 138 0.53 6.42 -14.57
CA GLY A 138 1.34 5.50 -15.37
C GLY A 138 0.54 4.86 -16.51
N SER A 139 -0.68 4.44 -16.25
CA SER A 139 -1.56 3.85 -17.26
C SER A 139 -1.91 4.82 -18.39
N VAL A 140 -2.14 6.09 -18.06
CA VAL A 140 -2.37 7.15 -19.07
C VAL A 140 -1.11 7.37 -19.91
N LEU A 141 0.06 7.49 -19.27
CA LEU A 141 1.31 7.82 -19.95
C LEU A 141 1.84 6.68 -20.83
N PHE A 142 1.76 5.43 -20.34
CA PHE A 142 2.38 4.29 -21.03
C PHE A 142 1.39 3.51 -21.92
N PHE A 143 0.11 3.50 -21.56
CA PHE A 143 -0.91 2.75 -22.31
C PHE A 143 -1.94 3.64 -23.01
N GLY A 144 -1.82 4.97 -22.89
CA GLY A 144 -2.74 5.91 -23.55
C GLY A 144 -4.19 5.81 -23.05
N LEU A 145 -4.41 5.33 -21.83
CA LEU A 145 -5.75 5.24 -21.26
C LEU A 145 -6.33 6.64 -21.04
N VAL A 146 -7.60 6.81 -21.38
CA VAL A 146 -8.30 8.09 -21.18
C VAL A 146 -8.88 8.13 -19.78
N MET A 147 -8.48 9.13 -19.00
CA MET A 147 -9.05 9.35 -17.66
C MET A 147 -10.48 9.88 -17.78
N MET A 148 -11.40 9.25 -17.07
CA MET A 148 -12.76 9.75 -16.91
C MET A 148 -12.78 10.96 -15.93
N PRO A 149 -13.78 11.84 -16.00
CA PRO A 149 -13.89 12.98 -15.09
C PRO A 149 -13.84 12.59 -13.60
N MET A 150 -14.39 11.43 -13.24
CA MET A 150 -14.38 10.89 -11.87
C MET A 150 -12.99 10.46 -11.41
N ASP A 151 -12.11 10.06 -12.33
CA ASP A 151 -10.72 9.72 -12.00
C ASP A 151 -9.92 10.96 -11.57
N TRP A 152 -10.20 12.10 -12.20
CA TRP A 152 -9.62 13.38 -11.78
C TRP A 152 -10.08 13.78 -10.39
N VAL A 153 -11.37 13.63 -10.08
CA VAL A 153 -11.90 13.92 -8.73
C VAL A 153 -11.28 12.99 -7.70
N GLY A 154 -11.22 11.69 -7.99
CA GLY A 154 -10.59 10.69 -7.13
C GLY A 154 -9.12 10.99 -6.88
N SER A 155 -8.36 11.33 -7.93
CA SER A 155 -6.96 11.71 -7.85
C SER A 155 -6.72 12.92 -6.95
N VAL A 156 -7.50 13.98 -7.13
CA VAL A 156 -7.41 15.20 -6.30
C VAL A 156 -7.71 14.88 -4.84
N LEU A 157 -8.74 14.08 -4.56
CA LEU A 157 -9.09 13.69 -3.19
C LEU A 157 -7.94 12.92 -2.50
N VAL A 158 -7.31 11.97 -3.19
CA VAL A 158 -6.16 11.22 -2.65
C VAL A 158 -5.00 12.16 -2.34
N VAL A 159 -4.64 13.03 -3.28
CA VAL A 159 -3.52 13.98 -3.12
C VAL A 159 -3.79 14.95 -1.97
N VAL A 160 -4.99 15.53 -1.91
CA VAL A 160 -5.38 16.47 -0.84
C VAL A 160 -5.38 15.79 0.52
N ALA A 161 -5.90 14.56 0.60
CA ALA A 161 -5.88 13.78 1.84
C ALA A 161 -4.46 13.52 2.34
N ALA A 162 -3.56 13.10 1.46
CA ALA A 162 -2.16 12.86 1.79
C ALA A 162 -1.42 14.15 2.19
N MET A 163 -1.68 15.26 1.51
CA MET A 163 -1.12 16.57 1.86
C MET A 163 -1.64 17.07 3.22
N ALA A 164 -2.93 16.95 3.50
CA ALA A 164 -3.54 17.38 4.75
C ALA A 164 -2.91 16.72 5.97
N LEU A 165 -2.50 15.46 5.85
CA LEU A 165 -1.85 14.72 6.92
C LEU A 165 -0.36 15.06 7.08
N ASN A 166 0.32 15.38 5.99
CA ASN A 166 1.71 15.82 6.05
C ASN A 166 1.87 17.24 6.58
N LEU A 167 0.90 18.12 6.34
CA LEU A 167 0.92 19.51 6.81
C LEU A 167 0.53 19.64 8.28
N THR A 168 -0.04 18.63 8.91
CA THR A 168 -0.37 18.65 10.33
C THR A 168 0.86 18.27 11.15
N PRO A 169 1.54 19.20 11.83
CA PRO A 169 2.73 18.90 12.60
C PRO A 169 2.39 17.96 13.76
N LYS A 170 2.66 16.66 13.60
CA LYS A 170 2.69 15.68 14.70
C LYS A 170 3.89 15.99 15.57
N GLN A 171 3.81 17.09 16.38
CA GLN A 171 4.94 17.34 17.25
C GLN A 171 4.69 18.15 18.48
N LYS A 172 5.08 17.70 19.57
CA LYS A 172 5.68 18.28 20.77
C LYS A 172 5.45 17.49 22.05
N LYS A 173 4.71 16.37 22.02
CA LYS A 173 4.44 15.62 23.26
C LYS A 173 5.60 14.72 23.73
N ASN A 174 6.53 14.35 22.85
CA ASN A 174 7.66 13.47 23.25
C ASN A 174 8.85 14.21 23.87
N LYS A 175 9.00 15.51 23.66
CA LYS A 175 10.10 16.28 24.29
C LYS A 175 9.83 16.64 25.74
N ILE A 176 8.58 16.74 26.16
CA ILE A 176 8.22 17.08 27.54
C ILE A 176 8.40 15.88 28.47
N ASN A 177 8.04 14.66 28.02
CA ASN A 177 8.17 13.45 28.83
C ASN A 177 9.62 12.95 28.97
N GLN A 178 10.55 13.40 28.13
CA GLN A 178 11.98 13.09 28.32
C GLN A 178 12.65 14.06 29.28
N LYS A 179 12.15 15.29 29.43
CA LYS A 179 12.68 16.26 30.40
C LYS A 179 12.20 16.03 31.84
N THR A 180 11.14 15.27 32.04
CA THR A 180 10.58 14.97 33.39
C THR A 180 11.11 13.65 33.96
N LYS A 181 11.98 12.95 33.21
CA LYS A 181 12.62 11.69 33.63
C LYS A 181 14.15 11.80 33.80
N GLN A 182 14.67 13.02 33.78
CA GLN A 182 16.01 13.38 34.25
C GLN A 182 15.87 14.20 35.55
#